data_d413342f42ff8c7f19754a9ce24f3b37
#
_entry.id   d413342f42ff8c7f19754a9ce24f3b37
#
_cell.length_a   1.000
_cell.length_b   1.000
_cell.length_c   1.000
_cell.angle_alpha   90.00
_cell.angle_beta   90.00
_cell.angle_gamma   90.00
#
_symmetry.space_group_name_H-M   'P 1'
#
loop_
_entity.id
_entity.type
_entity.pdbx_description
1 polymer ?
#
loop_
_entity_poly.entity_id
_entity_poly.type
_entity_poly.pdbx_seq_one_letter_code
_entity_poly.pdbx_strand_id
1 'polypeptide(L)'
;TGELTDVVAQKIKEATGITIEVVASCSDTEQYKTKLGALIAADDLPDLFWVPSNAEQILLNNAGLAYDATELLETNGQNLLADSRIASALQYSKDFLGNGKLYYIPFGDGECATPTWPIVAPMIRWDLYRDMDYPEVNSWDDYLQVLADMQAQFPTADNGKQAYGMGMFTDWGDW
;
A
#
# COMPACT_ATOMS: atom_id res chain seq x y z
N THR A 1 -11.29 16.54 0.80
CA THR A 1 -10.66 17.39 -0.24
C THR A 1 -10.44 18.80 0.30
N GLY A 2 -9.42 19.50 -0.20
CA GLY A 2 -9.02 20.82 0.20
C GLY A 2 -7.65 20.84 0.88
N GLU A 3 -7.25 22.03 1.39
CA GLU A 3 -5.95 22.24 2.02
C GLU A 3 -5.81 21.37 3.28
N LEU A 4 -4.67 20.67 3.40
CA LEU A 4 -4.31 19.93 4.60
C LEU A 4 -3.75 20.89 5.65
N THR A 5 -4.29 20.80 6.87
CA THR A 5 -3.94 21.67 8.00
C THR A 5 -3.40 20.92 9.22
N ASP A 6 -3.20 19.62 9.10
CA ASP A 6 -2.65 18.79 10.16
C ASP A 6 -1.16 19.09 10.43
N VAL A 7 -0.62 18.54 11.51
CA VAL A 7 0.75 18.80 11.94
C VAL A 7 1.80 18.40 10.89
N VAL A 8 1.52 17.33 10.11
CA VAL A 8 2.46 16.87 9.07
C VAL A 8 2.48 17.86 7.91
N ALA A 9 1.31 18.27 7.44
CA ALA A 9 1.20 19.29 6.38
C ALA A 9 1.84 20.62 6.77
N GLN A 10 1.66 21.05 8.03
CA GLN A 10 2.33 22.25 8.55
C GLN A 10 3.85 22.10 8.53
N LYS A 11 4.41 20.96 8.95
CA LYS A 11 5.85 20.69 8.91
C LYS A 11 6.41 20.67 7.49
N ILE A 12 5.67 20.11 6.55
CA ILE A 12 6.04 20.14 5.13
C ILE A 12 6.07 21.59 4.64
N LYS A 13 5.05 22.38 4.96
CA LYS A 13 4.97 23.81 4.59
C LYS A 13 6.12 24.61 5.19
N GLU A 14 6.46 24.39 6.47
CA GLU A 14 7.60 25.03 7.14
C GLU A 14 8.94 24.69 6.46
N ALA A 15 9.13 23.43 6.07
CA ALA A 15 10.37 22.93 5.49
C ALA A 15 10.55 23.29 4.01
N THR A 16 9.47 23.35 3.24
CA THR A 16 9.52 23.45 1.77
C THR A 16 8.84 24.68 1.19
N GLY A 17 8.00 25.37 1.96
CA GLY A 17 7.13 26.45 1.48
C GLY A 17 5.89 25.95 0.73
N ILE A 18 5.71 24.63 0.57
CA ILE A 18 4.62 24.03 -0.21
C ILE A 18 3.39 23.83 0.68
N THR A 19 2.24 24.27 0.21
CA THR A 19 0.93 23.95 0.80
C THR A 19 0.34 22.77 0.04
N ILE A 20 -0.10 21.74 0.78
CA ILE A 20 -0.69 20.53 0.17
C ILE A 20 -2.20 20.72 0.09
N GLU A 21 -2.76 20.54 -1.10
CA GLU A 21 -4.19 20.47 -1.34
C GLU A 21 -4.59 19.09 -1.86
N VAL A 22 -5.56 18.45 -1.23
CA VAL A 22 -6.10 17.16 -1.66
C VAL A 22 -7.24 17.38 -2.62
N VAL A 23 -7.02 17.10 -3.89
CA VAL A 23 -8.01 17.23 -4.96
C VAL A 23 -8.97 16.04 -4.98
N ALA A 24 -8.44 14.82 -4.76
CA ALA A 24 -9.20 13.58 -4.78
C ALA A 24 -8.89 12.72 -3.56
N SER A 25 -9.92 12.38 -2.79
CA SER A 25 -9.86 11.39 -1.71
C SER A 25 -10.98 10.39 -1.90
N CYS A 26 -10.66 9.11 -1.90
CA CYS A 26 -11.60 8.02 -2.08
C CYS A 26 -11.39 6.94 -1.02
N SER A 27 -12.47 6.26 -0.66
CA SER A 27 -12.45 5.21 0.37
C SER A 27 -11.97 3.85 -0.16
N ASP A 28 -12.03 3.67 -1.48
CA ASP A 28 -11.59 2.44 -2.14
C ASP A 28 -10.92 2.72 -3.50
N THR A 29 -10.20 1.72 -3.99
CA THR A 29 -9.40 1.80 -5.22
C THR A 29 -10.26 2.01 -6.47
N GLU A 30 -11.44 1.41 -6.56
CA GLU A 30 -12.30 1.52 -7.75
C GLU A 30 -12.92 2.91 -7.88
N GLN A 31 -13.33 3.51 -6.77
CA GLN A 31 -13.77 4.91 -6.76
C GLN A 31 -12.60 5.84 -7.14
N TYR A 32 -11.39 5.55 -6.65
CA TYR A 32 -10.21 6.32 -7.01
C TYR A 32 -9.91 6.25 -8.50
N LYS A 33 -9.91 5.05 -9.11
CA LYS A 33 -9.69 4.85 -10.55
C LYS A 33 -10.72 5.61 -11.38
N THR A 34 -11.99 5.56 -10.98
CA THR A 34 -13.06 6.30 -11.65
C THR A 34 -12.80 7.81 -11.62
N LYS A 35 -12.37 8.33 -10.47
CA LYS A 35 -12.08 9.75 -10.31
C LYS A 35 -10.81 10.17 -11.06
N LEU A 36 -9.77 9.35 -11.02
CA LEU A 36 -8.55 9.56 -11.79
C LEU A 36 -8.85 9.60 -13.30
N GLY A 37 -9.68 8.67 -13.80
CA GLY A 37 -10.13 8.67 -15.18
C GLY A 37 -10.88 9.94 -15.58
N ALA A 38 -11.70 10.49 -14.68
CA ALA A 38 -12.39 11.77 -14.92
C ALA A 38 -11.41 12.96 -14.96
N LEU A 39 -10.42 13.00 -14.08
CA LEU A 39 -9.37 14.03 -14.09
C LEU A 39 -8.52 13.96 -15.37
N ILE A 40 -8.17 12.75 -15.81
CA ILE A 40 -7.47 12.55 -17.09
C ILE A 40 -8.30 13.08 -18.26
N ALA A 41 -9.59 12.74 -18.31
CA ALA A 41 -10.48 13.18 -19.39
C ALA A 41 -10.70 14.69 -19.40
N ALA A 42 -10.60 15.34 -18.26
CA ALA A 42 -10.74 16.79 -18.09
C ALA A 42 -9.42 17.55 -18.33
N ASP A 43 -8.30 16.87 -18.54
CA ASP A 43 -6.95 17.46 -18.58
C ASP A 43 -6.63 18.26 -17.29
N ASP A 44 -7.06 17.74 -16.15
CA ASP A 44 -7.00 18.39 -14.82
C ASP A 44 -6.31 17.48 -13.80
N LEU A 45 -5.19 16.87 -14.21
CA LEU A 45 -4.40 16.05 -13.29
C LEU A 45 -3.69 16.91 -12.25
N PRO A 46 -3.68 16.50 -10.98
CA PRO A 46 -2.90 17.21 -9.96
C PRO A 46 -1.39 16.99 -10.17
N ASP A 47 -0.57 17.83 -9.51
CA ASP A 47 0.89 17.73 -9.58
C ASP A 47 1.42 16.35 -9.15
N LEU A 48 0.77 15.73 -8.16
CA LEU A 48 1.08 14.40 -7.66
C LEU A 48 -0.18 13.55 -7.57
N PHE A 49 -0.11 12.34 -8.08
CA PHE A 49 -1.22 11.38 -7.97
C PHE A 49 -0.71 9.95 -7.85
N TRP A 50 -1.48 9.13 -7.16
CA TRP A 50 -1.18 7.71 -7.01
C TRP A 50 -1.69 6.92 -8.22
N VAL A 51 -0.89 5.97 -8.69
CA VAL A 51 -1.28 5.07 -9.78
C VAL A 51 -1.34 3.65 -9.25
N PRO A 52 -2.52 3.01 -9.26
CA PRO A 52 -2.76 1.77 -8.52
C PRO A 52 -2.12 0.53 -9.14
N SER A 53 -1.76 0.53 -10.42
CA SER A 53 -1.16 -0.65 -11.06
C SER A 53 -0.07 -0.31 -12.07
N ASN A 54 0.82 -1.27 -12.33
CA ASN A 54 1.86 -1.15 -13.35
C ASN A 54 1.28 -0.95 -14.76
N ALA A 55 0.15 -1.59 -15.07
CA ALA A 55 -0.50 -1.45 -16.36
C ALA A 55 -0.99 -0.01 -16.59
N GLU A 56 -1.58 0.60 -15.59
CA GLU A 56 -2.02 2.00 -15.63
C GLU A 56 -0.83 2.95 -15.74
N GLN A 57 0.28 2.67 -15.04
CA GLN A 57 1.52 3.45 -15.16
C GLN A 57 2.04 3.46 -16.60
N ILE A 58 2.11 2.30 -17.23
CA ILE A 58 2.56 2.16 -18.63
C ILE A 58 1.61 2.92 -19.59
N LEU A 59 0.30 2.84 -19.37
CA LEU A 59 -0.68 3.57 -20.17
C LEU A 59 -0.50 5.09 -20.07
N LEU A 60 -0.31 5.61 -18.86
CA LEU A 60 -0.10 7.04 -18.62
C LEU A 60 1.22 7.52 -19.23
N ASN A 61 2.29 6.72 -19.15
CA ASN A 61 3.57 7.04 -19.79
C ASN A 61 3.41 7.13 -21.32
N ASN A 62 2.76 6.13 -21.93
CA ASN A 62 2.56 6.08 -23.37
C ASN A 62 1.65 7.21 -23.88
N ALA A 63 0.72 7.66 -23.05
CA ALA A 63 -0.15 8.80 -23.33
C ALA A 63 0.53 10.16 -23.11
N GLY A 64 1.76 10.18 -22.57
CA GLY A 64 2.47 11.42 -22.24
C GLY A 64 1.89 12.20 -21.07
N LEU A 65 1.13 11.54 -20.20
CA LEU A 65 0.45 12.13 -19.04
C LEU A 65 1.27 12.07 -17.76
N ALA A 66 2.37 11.30 -17.75
CA ALA A 66 3.32 11.27 -16.66
C ALA A 66 4.57 12.07 -17.03
N TYR A 67 5.06 12.85 -16.08
CA TYR A 67 6.28 13.66 -16.25
C TYR A 67 7.54 12.79 -16.12
N ASP A 68 8.46 12.90 -17.06
CA ASP A 68 9.79 12.29 -16.97
C ASP A 68 10.62 13.04 -15.90
N ALA A 69 10.68 12.48 -14.72
CA ALA A 69 11.37 13.07 -13.58
C ALA A 69 12.86 12.67 -13.48
N THR A 70 13.43 11.98 -14.48
CA THR A 70 14.80 11.47 -14.43
C THR A 70 15.81 12.57 -14.13
N GLU A 71 15.86 13.61 -14.95
CA GLU A 71 16.81 14.72 -14.78
C GLU A 71 16.54 15.50 -13.48
N LEU A 72 15.27 15.69 -13.12
CA LEU A 72 14.88 16.37 -11.91
C LEU A 72 15.37 15.61 -10.67
N LEU A 73 15.22 14.29 -10.63
CA LEU A 73 15.68 13.45 -9.53
C LEU A 73 17.21 13.36 -9.49
N GLU A 74 17.88 13.26 -10.63
CA GLU A 74 19.34 13.24 -10.71
C GLU A 74 19.94 14.57 -10.19
N THR A 75 19.26 15.68 -10.38
CA THR A 75 19.74 17.02 -9.97
C THR A 75 19.38 17.35 -8.51
N ASN A 76 18.15 17.08 -8.09
CA ASN A 76 17.61 17.53 -6.81
C ASN A 76 17.23 16.38 -5.88
N GLY A 77 17.09 15.16 -6.39
CA GLY A 77 16.62 13.98 -5.65
C GLY A 77 17.73 13.05 -5.17
N GLN A 78 18.96 13.51 -5.03
CA GLN A 78 20.12 12.67 -4.70
C GLN A 78 19.96 11.89 -3.40
N ASN A 79 19.29 12.47 -2.40
CA ASN A 79 19.00 11.77 -1.14
C ASN A 79 18.06 10.58 -1.36
N LEU A 80 17.09 10.73 -2.26
CA LEU A 80 16.17 9.65 -2.63
C LEU A 80 16.89 8.56 -3.43
N LEU A 81 17.68 8.96 -4.43
CA LEU A 81 18.42 8.02 -5.27
C LEU A 81 19.51 7.25 -4.50
N ALA A 82 20.05 7.82 -3.45
CA ALA A 82 21.07 7.20 -2.58
C ALA A 82 20.46 6.32 -1.49
N ASP A 83 19.15 6.31 -1.29
CA ASP A 83 18.50 5.51 -0.27
C ASP A 83 18.42 4.03 -0.69
N SER A 84 19.22 3.20 -0.02
CA SER A 84 19.30 1.75 -0.33
C SER A 84 17.97 1.01 -0.14
N ARG A 85 17.05 1.56 0.67
CA ARG A 85 15.74 0.94 0.95
C ARG A 85 14.82 0.94 -0.26
N ILE A 86 14.96 1.93 -1.15
CA ILE A 86 14.12 2.06 -2.35
C ILE A 86 14.89 1.85 -3.66
N ALA A 87 16.19 1.65 -3.60
CA ALA A 87 17.05 1.57 -4.78
C ALA A 87 16.59 0.50 -5.79
N SER A 88 16.24 -0.69 -5.31
CA SER A 88 15.76 -1.78 -6.18
C SER A 88 14.40 -1.47 -6.82
N ALA A 89 13.51 -0.80 -6.09
CA ALA A 89 12.20 -0.41 -6.58
C ALA A 89 12.30 0.75 -7.60
N LEU A 90 13.21 1.70 -7.39
CA LEU A 90 13.52 2.74 -8.39
C LEU A 90 14.12 2.13 -9.65
N GLN A 91 15.05 1.18 -9.52
CA GLN A 91 15.64 0.49 -10.67
C GLN A 91 14.57 -0.29 -11.45
N TYR A 92 13.69 -1.02 -10.74
CA TYR A 92 12.55 -1.69 -11.37
C TYR A 92 11.63 -0.71 -12.12
N SER A 93 11.29 0.41 -11.47
CA SER A 93 10.46 1.46 -12.09
C SER A 93 11.10 1.99 -13.37
N LYS A 94 12.41 2.23 -13.36
CA LYS A 94 13.18 2.71 -14.52
C LYS A 94 13.21 1.68 -15.66
N ASP A 95 13.53 0.42 -15.35
CA ASP A 95 13.80 -0.60 -16.37
C ASP A 95 12.53 -1.20 -16.97
N PHE A 96 11.51 -1.46 -16.15
CA PHE A 96 10.33 -2.21 -16.58
C PHE A 96 9.09 -1.33 -16.83
N LEU A 97 8.97 -0.20 -16.14
CA LEU A 97 7.81 0.67 -16.29
C LEU A 97 8.11 1.91 -17.13
N GLY A 98 9.32 2.41 -17.07
CA GLY A 98 9.70 3.70 -17.63
C GLY A 98 10.54 3.63 -18.90
N ASN A 99 10.90 2.45 -19.41
CA ASN A 99 11.78 2.30 -20.59
C ASN A 99 13.09 3.11 -20.44
N GLY A 100 13.75 3.00 -19.30
CA GLY A 100 14.97 3.72 -18.98
C GLY A 100 14.78 5.09 -18.31
N LYS A 101 13.54 5.51 -18.05
CA LYS A 101 13.17 6.78 -17.45
C LYS A 101 12.45 6.60 -16.12
N LEU A 102 12.52 7.61 -15.26
CA LEU A 102 11.83 7.62 -13.97
C LEU A 102 10.59 8.52 -14.05
N TYR A 103 9.42 7.91 -14.07
CA TYR A 103 8.13 8.60 -14.02
C TYR A 103 7.47 8.50 -12.66
N TYR A 104 7.82 7.45 -11.88
CA TYR A 104 7.15 7.11 -10.62
C TYR A 104 8.15 6.90 -9.51
N ILE A 105 7.82 7.44 -8.35
CA ILE A 105 8.52 7.17 -7.11
C ILE A 105 7.75 6.02 -6.42
N PRO A 106 8.42 4.90 -6.08
CA PRO A 106 7.78 3.77 -5.42
C PRO A 106 7.15 4.18 -4.09
N PHE A 107 5.98 3.64 -3.82
CA PHE A 107 5.23 3.92 -2.59
C PHE A 107 5.80 3.20 -1.36
N GLY A 108 6.42 2.05 -1.54
CA GLY A 108 6.98 1.25 -0.46
C GLY A 108 8.48 1.42 -0.32
N ASP A 109 8.96 1.51 0.91
CA ASP A 109 10.38 1.44 1.24
C ASP A 109 10.66 0.17 2.05
N GLY A 110 11.87 -0.34 1.94
CA GLY A 110 12.33 -1.50 2.67
C GLY A 110 13.52 -2.16 2.00
N GLU A 111 14.26 -2.98 2.72
CA GLU A 111 15.26 -3.89 2.13
C GLU A 111 14.51 -4.93 1.29
N CYS A 112 14.20 -4.55 0.08
CA CYS A 112 13.20 -5.19 -0.70
C CYS A 112 13.79 -6.22 -1.64
N ALA A 113 13.87 -7.43 -1.20
CA ALA A 113 13.60 -8.56 -2.07
C ALA A 113 12.52 -9.47 -1.45
N THR A 114 12.14 -9.19 -0.24
CA THR A 114 11.03 -9.90 0.42
C THR A 114 10.10 -8.86 1.01
N PRO A 115 8.99 -8.58 0.35
CA PRO A 115 7.94 -7.79 0.96
C PRO A 115 7.40 -8.60 2.14
N THR A 116 8.01 -8.42 3.30
CA THR A 116 7.40 -8.82 4.55
C THR A 116 6.31 -7.79 4.86
N TRP A 117 5.23 -7.89 4.14
CA TRP A 117 4.00 -7.22 4.52
C TRP A 117 3.35 -8.07 5.61
N PRO A 118 3.48 -7.73 6.87
CA PRO A 118 2.88 -8.52 7.95
C PRO A 118 1.36 -8.44 7.95
N ILE A 119 0.78 -7.71 7.02
CA ILE A 119 -0.67 -7.60 6.81
C ILE A 119 -1.28 -8.89 6.25
N VAL A 120 -0.52 -9.69 5.51
CA VAL A 120 -1.00 -10.92 4.87
C VAL A 120 -0.24 -12.11 5.47
N ALA A 121 -0.53 -12.41 6.71
CA ALA A 121 0.02 -13.57 7.39
C ALA A 121 -1.09 -14.30 8.15
N PRO A 122 -0.92 -15.60 8.40
CA PRO A 122 -1.78 -16.31 9.35
C PRO A 122 -1.74 -15.61 10.71
N MET A 123 -2.89 -15.20 11.18
CA MET A 123 -3.03 -14.48 12.45
C MET A 123 -3.86 -15.29 13.42
N ILE A 124 -3.61 -15.12 14.70
CA ILE A 124 -4.33 -15.77 15.78
C ILE A 124 -4.83 -14.72 16.77
N ARG A 125 -5.99 -14.91 17.34
CA ARG A 125 -6.50 -14.07 18.42
C ARG A 125 -5.67 -14.30 19.68
N TRP A 126 -4.82 -13.32 19.98
CA TRP A 126 -3.85 -13.40 21.06
C TRP A 126 -4.47 -13.59 22.44
N ASP A 127 -5.61 -12.96 22.69
CA ASP A 127 -6.35 -13.08 23.96
C ASP A 127 -6.78 -14.53 24.21
N LEU A 128 -7.37 -15.19 23.21
CA LEU A 128 -7.79 -16.59 23.31
C LEU A 128 -6.60 -17.56 23.33
N TYR A 129 -5.58 -17.28 22.53
CA TYR A 129 -4.35 -18.08 22.50
C TYR A 129 -3.64 -18.10 23.86
N ARG A 130 -3.58 -16.93 24.53
CA ARG A 130 -3.09 -16.81 25.91
C ARG A 130 -3.95 -17.60 26.91
N ASP A 131 -5.29 -17.51 26.77
CA ASP A 131 -6.21 -18.18 27.68
C ASP A 131 -6.20 -19.72 27.50
N MET A 132 -5.60 -20.21 26.42
CA MET A 132 -5.27 -21.61 26.13
C MET A 132 -3.85 -22.02 26.59
N ASP A 133 -3.15 -21.16 27.34
CA ASP A 133 -1.78 -21.39 27.84
C ASP A 133 -0.74 -21.58 26.74
N TYR A 134 -0.85 -20.83 25.64
CA TYR A 134 0.14 -20.76 24.55
C TYR A 134 0.52 -22.13 23.95
N PRO A 135 -0.41 -22.89 23.38
CA PRO A 135 -0.11 -24.17 22.73
C PRO A 135 0.96 -23.98 21.64
N GLU A 136 1.90 -24.93 21.57
CA GLU A 136 2.95 -24.87 20.56
C GLU A 136 2.41 -24.93 19.13
N VAL A 137 2.99 -24.11 18.24
CA VAL A 137 2.66 -24.06 16.81
C VAL A 137 3.97 -24.15 16.03
N ASN A 138 4.30 -25.35 15.56
CA ASN A 138 5.53 -25.64 14.81
C ASN A 138 5.24 -25.98 13.35
N SER A 139 3.97 -26.21 13.01
CA SER A 139 3.54 -26.62 11.67
C SER A 139 2.17 -26.00 11.34
N TRP A 140 1.77 -26.13 10.07
CA TRP A 140 0.41 -25.79 9.62
C TRP A 140 -0.65 -26.63 10.34
N ASP A 141 -0.38 -27.90 10.54
CA ASP A 141 -1.33 -28.81 11.21
C ASP A 141 -1.54 -28.39 12.67
N ASP A 142 -0.47 -28.01 13.38
CA ASP A 142 -0.57 -27.47 14.73
C ASP A 142 -1.40 -26.19 14.76
N TYR A 143 -1.16 -25.29 13.81
CA TYR A 143 -1.91 -24.04 13.69
C TYR A 143 -3.42 -24.31 13.48
N LEU A 144 -3.78 -25.20 12.58
CA LEU A 144 -5.16 -25.57 12.33
C LEU A 144 -5.81 -26.25 13.54
N GLN A 145 -5.04 -27.09 14.27
CA GLN A 145 -5.52 -27.73 15.49
C GLN A 145 -5.79 -26.67 16.58
N VAL A 146 -4.89 -25.73 16.78
CA VAL A 146 -5.07 -24.63 17.74
C VAL A 146 -6.32 -23.80 17.39
N LEU A 147 -6.56 -23.52 16.11
CA LEU A 147 -7.78 -22.81 15.70
C LEU A 147 -9.05 -23.62 15.97
N ALA A 148 -9.01 -24.94 15.78
CA ALA A 148 -10.12 -25.83 16.06
C ALA A 148 -10.42 -25.89 17.57
N ASP A 149 -9.37 -26.03 18.40
CA ASP A 149 -9.49 -26.05 19.85
C ASP A 149 -9.98 -24.70 20.39
N MET A 150 -9.51 -23.61 19.82
CA MET A 150 -9.97 -22.25 20.12
C MET A 150 -11.47 -22.10 19.82
N GLN A 151 -11.93 -22.55 18.66
CA GLN A 151 -13.33 -22.51 18.29
C GLN A 151 -14.20 -23.39 19.22
N ALA A 152 -13.68 -24.54 19.63
CA ALA A 152 -14.39 -25.44 20.57
C ALA A 152 -14.53 -24.82 21.97
N GLN A 153 -13.50 -24.13 22.46
CA GLN A 153 -13.53 -23.44 23.76
C GLN A 153 -14.34 -22.15 23.74
N PHE A 154 -14.31 -21.42 22.61
CA PHE A 154 -14.96 -20.12 22.43
C PHE A 154 -15.92 -20.16 21.22
N PRO A 155 -17.03 -20.92 21.31
CA PRO A 155 -17.92 -21.16 20.16
C PRO A 155 -18.77 -19.94 19.79
N THR A 156 -18.80 -18.91 20.64
CA THR A 156 -19.63 -17.73 20.45
C THR A 156 -18.75 -16.46 20.43
N ALA A 157 -18.91 -15.65 19.42
CA ALA A 157 -18.24 -14.35 19.32
C ALA A 157 -18.91 -13.29 20.22
N ASP A 158 -18.24 -12.15 20.47
CA ASP A 158 -18.70 -11.07 21.34
C ASP A 158 -20.07 -10.48 20.94
N ASN A 159 -20.44 -10.61 19.66
CA ASN A 159 -21.74 -10.19 19.14
C ASN A 159 -22.85 -11.25 19.28
N GLY A 160 -22.59 -12.34 20.00
CA GLY A 160 -23.51 -13.44 20.24
C GLY A 160 -23.71 -14.41 19.07
N LYS A 161 -22.98 -14.25 17.96
CA LYS A 161 -23.02 -15.17 16.81
C LYS A 161 -21.99 -16.29 16.97
N GLN A 162 -22.14 -17.34 16.15
CA GLN A 162 -21.19 -18.43 16.08
C GLN A 162 -19.80 -17.88 15.73
N ALA A 163 -18.78 -18.29 16.50
CA ALA A 163 -17.39 -18.03 16.18
C ALA A 163 -16.88 -19.07 15.15
N TYR A 164 -15.98 -18.64 14.30
CA TYR A 164 -15.28 -19.49 13.35
C TYR A 164 -13.78 -19.41 13.62
N GLY A 165 -13.10 -20.56 13.56
CA GLY A 165 -11.67 -20.66 13.80
C GLY A 165 -10.85 -19.91 12.77
N MET A 166 -11.34 -19.79 11.52
CA MET A 166 -10.69 -19.06 10.45
C MET A 166 -11.70 -18.28 9.60
N GLY A 167 -11.36 -17.07 9.27
CA GLY A 167 -12.03 -16.27 8.24
C GLY A 167 -11.11 -16.08 7.06
N MET A 168 -11.62 -16.30 5.86
CA MET A 168 -10.89 -16.04 4.62
C MET A 168 -11.30 -14.68 4.08
N PHE A 169 -10.32 -13.91 3.64
CA PHE A 169 -10.57 -12.67 2.93
C PHE A 169 -10.80 -12.99 1.45
N THR A 170 -11.95 -12.61 0.93
CA THR A 170 -12.38 -13.01 -0.43
C THR A 170 -12.59 -11.82 -1.37
N ASP A 171 -12.29 -10.61 -0.92
CA ASP A 171 -12.76 -9.39 -1.61
C ASP A 171 -11.69 -8.68 -2.45
N TRP A 172 -10.45 -9.10 -2.46
CA TRP A 172 -9.42 -8.45 -3.28
C TRP A 172 -9.17 -9.11 -4.62
N GLY A 173 -10.14 -9.86 -5.11
CA GLY A 173 -10.09 -10.42 -6.45
C GLY A 173 -8.90 -11.37 -6.68
N ASP A 174 -8.46 -11.39 -7.89
CA ASP A 174 -7.50 -12.37 -8.40
C ASP A 174 -6.05 -12.05 -7.94
N TRP A 175 -5.58 -12.82 -6.96
CA TRP A 175 -4.17 -12.91 -6.56
C TRP A 175 -3.51 -14.08 -7.23
#